data_256c0414c4513ca542ca0a283916aa8e
#
_entry.id   256c0414c4513ca542ca0a283916aa8e
#
_cell.length_a   1.000
_cell.length_b   1.000
_cell.length_c   1.000
_cell.angle_alpha   90.00
_cell.angle_beta   90.00
_cell.angle_gamma   90.00
#
_symmetry.space_group_name_H-M   'P 1'
#
loop_
_entity.id
_entity.type
_entity.pdbx_description
1 polymer ?
#
loop_
_entity_poly.entity_id
_entity_poly.type
_entity_poly.pdbx_seq_one_letter_code
_entity_poly.pdbx_strand_id
1 'polypeptide(L)'
;MTVEVATTDSFKTIHSGIFVDALPESDFTAKALLEGLPAGQDMFYRIRFADLSAPTVLSEPMIGRFRTAPADRRSVSFVWSGDTVGQGFGIDEARGGMRTYATMLRNRPDFFIHNGDTTDRRRSEVAGRHAVEEHRHRR
;
A
#
# COMPACT_ATOMS: atom_id res chain seq x y z
N MET A 1 -1.63 -14.42 -5.08
CA MET A 1 -1.62 -13.04 -5.60
C MET A 1 -0.96 -13.00 -6.97
N THR A 2 -1.57 -12.34 -7.93
CA THR A 2 -0.98 -12.09 -9.25
C THR A 2 -0.67 -10.62 -9.37
N VAL A 3 0.54 -10.28 -9.80
CA VAL A 3 0.96 -8.90 -10.11
C VAL A 3 1.31 -8.85 -11.60
N GLU A 4 0.66 -7.94 -12.32
CA GLU A 4 0.93 -7.68 -13.74
C GLU A 4 1.40 -6.24 -13.90
N VAL A 5 2.39 -6.02 -14.75
CA VAL A 5 2.93 -4.68 -15.05
C VAL A 5 2.87 -4.42 -16.53
N ALA A 6 2.43 -3.24 -16.90
CA ALA A 6 2.29 -2.79 -18.28
C ALA A 6 2.75 -1.34 -18.45
N THR A 7 3.01 -0.94 -19.67
CA THR A 7 3.34 0.46 -20.03
C THR A 7 2.09 1.32 -20.23
N THR A 8 0.91 0.70 -20.23
CA THR A 8 -0.39 1.39 -20.37
C THR A 8 -1.40 0.85 -19.36
N ASP A 9 -2.34 1.65 -18.96
CA ASP A 9 -3.45 1.32 -18.06
C ASP A 9 -4.46 0.32 -18.64
N SER A 10 -4.42 0.10 -19.93
CA SER A 10 -5.27 -0.88 -20.62
C SER A 10 -4.87 -2.33 -20.37
N PHE A 11 -3.65 -2.58 -19.93
CA PHE A 11 -3.07 -3.92 -19.74
C PHE A 11 -3.23 -4.85 -20.95
N LYS A 12 -3.32 -4.29 -22.16
CA LYS A 12 -3.41 -5.09 -23.40
C LYS A 12 -2.12 -5.84 -23.69
N THR A 13 -0.99 -5.26 -23.29
CA THR A 13 0.33 -5.88 -23.39
C THR A 13 0.97 -5.87 -22.01
N ILE A 14 1.16 -7.05 -21.46
CA ILE A 14 1.82 -7.24 -20.17
C ILE A 14 3.33 -7.26 -20.42
N HIS A 15 4.05 -6.41 -19.71
CA HIS A 15 5.51 -6.37 -19.75
C HIS A 15 6.12 -7.43 -18.82
N SER A 16 5.56 -7.57 -17.62
CA SER A 16 5.98 -8.55 -16.62
C SER A 16 4.77 -9.03 -15.83
N GLY A 17 4.76 -10.31 -15.48
CA GLY A 17 3.76 -10.92 -14.62
C GLY A 17 4.38 -11.86 -13.62
N ILE A 18 3.99 -11.76 -12.35
CA ILE A 18 4.48 -12.57 -11.26
C ILE A 18 3.28 -13.14 -10.49
N PHE A 19 3.39 -14.41 -10.13
CA PHE A 19 2.49 -15.09 -9.22
C PHE A 19 3.21 -15.36 -7.90
N VAL A 20 2.59 -15.02 -6.78
CA VAL A 20 3.13 -15.24 -5.43
C VAL A 20 2.02 -15.70 -4.49
N ASP A 21 2.27 -16.75 -3.73
CA ASP A 21 1.35 -17.20 -2.69
C ASP A 21 1.50 -16.36 -1.42
N ALA A 22 0.36 -15.98 -0.85
CA ALA A 22 0.29 -15.38 0.48
C ALA A 22 -0.14 -16.48 1.46
N LEU A 23 0.82 -17.03 2.17
CA LEU A 23 0.63 -18.19 3.03
C LEU A 23 0.53 -17.80 4.51
N PRO A 24 -0.05 -18.65 5.37
CA PRO A 24 -0.11 -18.42 6.82
C PRO A 24 1.26 -18.16 7.45
N GLU A 25 2.31 -18.82 6.97
CA GLU A 25 3.69 -18.69 7.46
C GLU A 25 4.28 -17.29 7.24
N SER A 26 3.70 -16.53 6.29
CA SER A 26 4.05 -15.13 6.03
C SER A 26 2.98 -14.14 6.49
N ASP A 27 2.14 -14.54 7.47
CA ASP A 27 0.97 -13.76 7.92
C ASP A 27 0.07 -13.31 6.75
N PHE A 28 -0.11 -14.18 5.76
CA PHE A 28 -0.86 -13.91 4.52
C PHE A 28 -0.34 -12.68 3.76
N THR A 29 0.94 -12.35 3.92
CA THR A 29 1.60 -11.31 3.11
C THR A 29 2.32 -11.92 1.93
N ALA A 30 2.41 -11.17 0.83
CA ALA A 30 3.17 -11.56 -0.35
C ALA A 30 4.03 -10.40 -0.83
N LYS A 31 5.26 -10.72 -1.27
CA LYS A 31 6.20 -9.76 -1.85
C LYS A 31 6.58 -10.19 -3.24
N ALA A 32 6.47 -9.29 -4.20
CA ALA A 32 6.85 -9.53 -5.59
C ALA A 32 8.01 -8.62 -5.97
N LEU A 33 9.10 -9.21 -6.46
CA LEU A 33 10.21 -8.47 -7.04
C LEU A 33 9.97 -8.35 -8.55
N LEU A 34 9.90 -7.13 -9.04
CA LEU A 34 9.71 -6.81 -10.45
C LEU A 34 11.08 -6.43 -11.05
N GLU A 35 11.57 -7.25 -11.96
CA GLU A 35 12.87 -7.06 -12.61
C GLU A 35 12.71 -6.81 -14.11
N GLY A 36 13.78 -6.31 -14.75
CA GLY A 36 13.81 -6.10 -16.20
C GLY A 36 12.89 -4.98 -16.71
N LEU A 37 12.45 -4.09 -15.82
CA LEU A 37 11.59 -2.98 -16.22
C LEU A 37 12.38 -1.92 -16.99
N PRO A 38 11.79 -1.30 -18.01
CA PRO A 38 12.43 -0.21 -18.75
C PRO A 38 12.64 1.00 -17.81
N ALA A 39 13.80 1.65 -17.92
CA ALA A 39 14.15 2.78 -17.06
C ALA A 39 13.42 4.07 -17.48
N GLY A 40 13.16 4.93 -16.51
CA GLY A 40 12.63 6.30 -16.72
C GLY A 40 11.23 6.37 -17.28
N GLN A 41 10.44 5.31 -17.18
CA GLN A 41 9.10 5.22 -17.76
C GLN A 41 8.00 5.15 -16.68
N ASP A 42 6.83 5.66 -17.03
CA ASP A 42 5.62 5.41 -16.26
C ASP A 42 5.14 3.99 -16.53
N MET A 43 4.91 3.26 -15.47
CA MET A 43 4.43 1.89 -15.49
C MET A 43 3.12 1.81 -14.71
N PHE A 44 2.26 0.90 -15.14
CA PHE A 44 1.00 0.59 -14.47
C PHE A 44 1.10 -0.82 -13.91
N TYR A 45 0.60 -1.02 -12.70
CA TYR A 45 0.49 -2.35 -12.11
C TYR A 45 -0.97 -2.69 -11.83
N ARG A 46 -1.26 -3.97 -11.92
CA ARG A 46 -2.55 -4.55 -11.57
C ARG A 46 -2.32 -5.74 -10.64
N ILE A 47 -2.95 -5.73 -9.48
CA ILE A 47 -2.87 -6.79 -8.50
C ILE A 47 -4.25 -7.44 -8.37
N ARG A 48 -4.29 -8.78 -8.37
CA ARG A 48 -5.46 -9.59 -8.11
C ARG A 48 -5.12 -10.69 -7.12
N PHE A 49 -6.10 -11.03 -6.32
CA PHE A 49 -6.02 -12.17 -5.42
C PHE A 49 -6.94 -13.28 -5.93
N ALA A 50 -6.50 -14.51 -5.77
CA ALA A 50 -7.31 -15.70 -5.98
C ALA A 50 -7.38 -16.45 -4.66
N ASP A 51 -8.52 -17.05 -4.37
CA ASP A 51 -8.62 -18.06 -3.31
C ASP A 51 -7.87 -19.32 -3.78
N LEU A 52 -6.98 -19.86 -2.93
CA LEU A 52 -6.25 -21.09 -3.24
C LEU A 52 -7.16 -22.29 -3.43
N SER A 53 -8.33 -22.30 -2.77
CA SER A 53 -9.37 -23.35 -2.93
C SER A 53 -10.22 -23.18 -4.20
N ALA A 54 -10.25 -21.98 -4.78
CA ALA A 54 -11.00 -21.63 -5.98
C ALA A 54 -10.21 -20.67 -6.90
N PRO A 55 -9.09 -21.13 -7.52
CA PRO A 55 -8.15 -20.25 -8.22
C PRO A 55 -8.72 -19.48 -9.42
N THR A 56 -9.88 -19.88 -9.91
CA THR A 56 -10.58 -19.21 -11.00
C THR A 56 -11.38 -17.98 -10.54
N VAL A 57 -11.62 -17.87 -9.22
CA VAL A 57 -12.32 -16.73 -8.63
C VAL A 57 -11.28 -15.68 -8.25
N LEU A 58 -11.29 -14.56 -8.97
CA LEU A 58 -10.37 -13.47 -8.76
C LEU A 58 -11.06 -12.30 -8.05
N SER A 59 -10.31 -11.60 -7.20
CA SER A 59 -10.76 -10.34 -6.63
C SER A 59 -10.90 -9.25 -7.70
N GLU A 60 -11.61 -8.18 -7.37
CA GLU A 60 -11.51 -6.94 -8.13
C GLU A 60 -10.03 -6.50 -8.20
N PRO A 61 -9.59 -5.95 -9.34
CA PRO A 61 -8.21 -5.55 -9.51
C PRO A 61 -7.89 -4.28 -8.72
N MET A 62 -6.78 -4.29 -8.02
CA MET A 62 -6.14 -3.06 -7.53
C MET A 62 -5.20 -2.55 -8.62
N ILE A 63 -5.44 -1.35 -9.10
CA ILE A 63 -4.63 -0.72 -10.16
C ILE A 63 -3.90 0.48 -9.58
N GLY A 64 -2.62 0.60 -9.91
CA GLY A 64 -1.83 1.77 -9.57
C GLY A 64 -0.76 2.03 -10.62
N ARG A 65 0.00 3.10 -10.42
CA ARG A 65 1.10 3.47 -11.29
C ARG A 65 2.33 3.84 -10.48
N PHE A 66 3.48 3.68 -11.10
CA PHE A 66 4.76 4.13 -10.57
C PHE A 66 5.67 4.55 -11.75
N ARG A 67 6.74 5.26 -11.45
CA ARG A 67 7.76 5.57 -12.41
C ARG A 67 9.04 4.83 -12.07
N THR A 68 9.64 4.21 -13.06
CA THR A 68 10.94 3.53 -12.90
C THR A 68 12.07 4.57 -12.76
N ALA A 69 13.13 4.18 -12.06
CA ALA A 69 14.31 5.03 -11.92
C ALA A 69 14.87 5.41 -13.30
N PRO A 70 15.37 6.65 -13.47
CA PRO A 70 15.98 7.07 -14.72
C PRO A 70 17.28 6.31 -14.99
N ALA A 71 17.60 6.06 -16.25
CA ALA A 71 18.90 5.51 -16.66
C ALA A 71 20.02 6.56 -16.56
N ASP A 72 19.68 7.81 -16.79
CA ASP A 72 20.64 8.91 -16.82
C ASP A 72 20.67 9.70 -15.51
N ARG A 73 21.75 10.44 -15.28
CA ARG A 73 21.87 11.36 -14.17
C ARG A 73 20.90 12.54 -14.38
N ARG A 74 19.98 12.71 -13.43
CA ARG A 74 19.08 13.86 -13.37
C ARG A 74 18.82 14.26 -11.93
N SER A 75 18.31 15.46 -11.72
CA SER A 75 17.80 15.87 -10.42
C SER A 75 16.59 15.01 -10.05
N VAL A 76 16.55 14.63 -8.78
CA VAL A 76 15.49 13.83 -8.19
C VAL A 76 14.91 14.64 -7.03
N SER A 77 13.59 14.72 -6.97
CA SER A 77 12.86 15.33 -5.85
C SER A 77 12.13 14.26 -5.06
N PHE A 78 12.18 14.35 -3.76
CA PHE A 78 11.44 13.45 -2.90
C PHE A 78 10.84 14.20 -1.71
N VAL A 79 9.81 13.62 -1.14
CA VAL A 79 9.24 14.04 0.13
C VAL A 79 9.38 12.92 1.14
N TRP A 80 9.46 13.27 2.41
CA TRP A 80 9.61 12.30 3.47
C TRP A 80 8.79 12.70 4.69
N SER A 81 8.36 11.72 5.45
CA SER A 81 7.63 11.87 6.70
C SER A 81 7.83 10.64 7.57
N GLY A 82 7.61 10.77 8.86
CA GLY A 82 7.40 9.65 9.78
C GLY A 82 5.99 9.73 10.37
N ASP A 83 5.67 8.76 11.23
CA ASP A 83 4.52 8.73 12.12
C ASP A 83 3.18 9.03 11.44
N THR A 84 2.61 8.02 10.82
CA THR A 84 1.24 8.11 10.30
C THR A 84 0.31 7.36 11.24
N VAL A 85 -0.56 8.09 11.92
CA VAL A 85 -1.52 7.52 12.87
C VAL A 85 -2.94 7.81 12.42
N GLY A 86 -3.68 6.76 12.07
CA GLY A 86 -5.12 6.80 11.85
C GLY A 86 -5.88 6.67 13.16
N GLN A 87 -5.86 7.66 14.01
CA GLN A 87 -6.46 7.61 15.37
C GLN A 87 -7.98 7.80 15.39
N GLY A 88 -8.65 7.72 14.26
CA GLY A 88 -10.04 8.15 14.17
C GLY A 88 -10.21 9.68 14.12
N PHE A 89 -9.15 10.42 14.38
CA PHE A 89 -9.08 11.87 14.20
C PHE A 89 -8.35 12.26 12.91
N GLY A 90 -7.48 11.40 12.40
CA GLY A 90 -6.60 11.69 11.27
C GLY A 90 -7.16 11.36 9.91
N ILE A 91 -8.15 10.47 9.82
CA ILE A 91 -8.79 10.07 8.56
C ILE A 91 -10.26 10.51 8.62
N ASP A 92 -10.51 11.67 8.05
CA ASP A 92 -11.86 12.19 7.83
C ASP A 92 -12.05 12.35 6.31
N GLU A 93 -12.76 11.40 5.71
CA GLU A 93 -12.99 11.37 4.26
C GLU A 93 -13.79 12.58 3.78
N ALA A 94 -14.69 13.11 4.61
CA ALA A 94 -15.47 14.30 4.27
C ALA A 94 -14.59 15.55 4.15
N ARG A 95 -13.44 15.57 4.85
CA ARG A 95 -12.42 16.61 4.75
C ARG A 95 -11.31 16.30 3.74
N GLY A 96 -11.42 15.20 2.99
CA GLY A 96 -10.42 14.75 2.03
C GLY A 96 -9.31 13.88 2.64
N GLY A 97 -9.58 13.21 3.75
CA GLY A 97 -8.66 12.26 4.36
C GLY A 97 -7.37 12.89 4.88
N MET A 98 -6.26 12.22 4.65
CA MET A 98 -4.93 12.66 5.08
C MET A 98 -4.38 13.78 4.19
N ARG A 99 -4.76 15.01 4.47
CA ARG A 99 -4.45 16.20 3.65
C ARG A 99 -2.95 16.47 3.48
N THR A 100 -2.12 16.04 4.42
CA THR A 100 -0.65 16.15 4.31
C THR A 100 -0.13 15.40 3.10
N TYR A 101 -0.60 14.16 2.88
CA TYR A 101 -0.22 13.36 1.70
C TYR A 101 -0.68 14.01 0.40
N ALA A 102 -1.90 14.58 0.38
CA ALA A 102 -2.39 15.35 -0.76
C ALA A 102 -1.50 16.58 -1.04
N THR A 103 -0.98 17.22 -0.01
CA THR A 103 -0.05 18.34 -0.15
C THR A 103 1.32 17.90 -0.66
N MET A 104 1.84 16.79 -0.15
CA MET A 104 3.07 16.18 -0.64
C MET A 104 2.96 15.84 -2.13
N LEU A 105 1.86 15.23 -2.55
CA LEU A 105 1.61 14.86 -3.94
C LEU A 105 1.56 16.05 -4.89
N ARG A 106 1.06 17.22 -4.44
CA ARG A 106 1.04 18.45 -5.25
C ARG A 106 2.45 18.94 -5.64
N ASN A 107 3.47 18.59 -4.86
CA ASN A 107 4.87 18.90 -5.21
C ASN A 107 5.42 17.95 -6.29
N ARG A 108 4.64 16.98 -6.74
CA ARG A 108 5.02 15.99 -7.76
C ARG A 108 6.40 15.37 -7.51
N PRO A 109 6.64 14.80 -6.32
CA PRO A 109 7.91 14.14 -6.02
C PRO A 109 8.09 12.90 -6.90
N ASP A 110 9.35 12.54 -7.16
CA ASP A 110 9.68 11.28 -7.82
C ASP A 110 9.38 10.09 -6.91
N PHE A 111 9.54 10.24 -5.59
CA PHE A 111 9.19 9.22 -4.60
C PHE A 111 8.93 9.81 -3.21
N PHE A 112 8.39 8.97 -2.34
CA PHE A 112 8.12 9.26 -0.94
C PHE A 112 8.88 8.29 -0.05
N ILE A 113 9.49 8.81 1.04
CA ILE A 113 10.13 7.99 2.08
C ILE A 113 9.28 8.09 3.34
N HIS A 114 8.83 6.95 3.83
CA HIS A 114 8.16 6.85 5.12
C HIS A 114 9.12 6.27 6.17
N ASN A 115 9.43 7.04 7.21
CA ASN A 115 10.42 6.68 8.23
C ASN A 115 9.83 5.91 9.42
N GLY A 116 8.80 5.13 9.16
CA GLY A 116 8.20 4.26 10.17
C GLY A 116 7.02 4.89 10.91
N ASP A 117 6.53 4.12 11.86
CA ASP A 117 5.38 4.37 12.73
C ASP A 117 4.04 4.57 11.98
N THR A 118 3.47 3.45 11.58
CA THR A 118 2.12 3.37 11.01
C THR A 118 1.24 2.53 11.94
N THR A 119 0.82 3.06 13.08
CA THR A 119 -0.01 2.33 14.03
C THR A 119 -1.41 2.90 14.16
N ASP A 120 -2.40 2.01 14.14
CA ASP A 120 -3.76 2.35 14.55
C ASP A 120 -3.92 2.09 16.07
N ARG A 121 -3.96 3.15 16.87
CA ARG A 121 -4.14 3.06 18.33
C ARG A 121 -5.55 2.65 18.77
N ARG A 122 -6.54 2.56 17.89
CA ARG A 122 -7.92 2.22 18.30
C ARG A 122 -8.04 0.89 19.02
N ARG A 123 -7.20 -0.10 18.72
CA ARG A 123 -7.29 -1.42 19.35
C ARG A 123 -6.81 -1.44 20.80
N SER A 124 -5.88 -0.58 21.20
CA SER A 124 -5.35 -0.56 22.56
C SER A 124 -6.30 0.10 23.59
N GLU A 125 -7.11 1.08 23.18
CA GLU A 125 -8.06 1.77 24.09
C GLU A 125 -9.31 0.92 24.37
N VAL A 126 -9.78 0.13 23.41
CA VAL A 126 -10.93 -0.77 23.60
C VAL A 126 -10.56 -1.90 24.55
N ALA A 127 -9.35 -2.49 24.42
CA ALA A 127 -8.88 -3.53 25.33
C ALA A 127 -8.68 -3.00 26.77
N GLY A 128 -8.23 -1.77 26.93
CA GLY A 128 -8.06 -1.13 28.25
C GLY A 128 -9.37 -0.82 28.95
N ARG A 129 -10.43 -0.45 28.23
CA ARG A 129 -11.76 -0.16 28.82
C ARG A 129 -12.45 -1.42 29.33
N HIS A 130 -12.36 -2.53 28.61
CA HIS A 130 -12.93 -3.80 29.09
C HIS A 130 -12.22 -4.33 30.34
N ALA A 131 -10.93 -4.17 30.46
CA ALA A 131 -10.17 -4.60 31.64
C ALA A 131 -10.52 -3.77 32.91
N VAL A 132 -10.87 -2.49 32.75
CA VAL A 132 -11.25 -1.61 33.88
C VAL A 132 -12.69 -1.85 34.33
N GLU A 133 -13.60 -2.21 33.42
CA GLU A 133 -14.98 -2.53 33.78
C GLU A 133 -15.12 -3.87 34.52
N GLU A 134 -14.36 -4.89 34.12
CA GLU A 134 -14.36 -6.18 34.83
C GLU A 134 -13.84 -6.08 36.28
N HIS A 135 -12.93 -5.14 36.56
CA HIS A 135 -12.42 -4.94 37.93
C HIS A 135 -13.38 -4.17 38.83
N ARG A 136 -14.34 -3.42 38.29
CA ARG A 136 -15.35 -2.67 39.06
C ARG A 136 -16.54 -3.53 39.52
N HIS A 137 -16.78 -4.66 38.88
CA HIS A 137 -17.88 -5.56 39.22
C HIS A 137 -17.52 -6.68 40.21
N ARG A 138 -16.27 -6.71 40.69
CA ARG A 138 -15.76 -7.71 41.65
C ARG A 138 -15.39 -7.13 43.02
N ARG A 139 -15.90 -5.98 43.41
CA ARG A 139 -15.76 -5.45 44.76
C ARG A 139 -17.13 -5.19 45.37
#